data_aab6a7707acb51b7324b82603e7e379c
#
_entry.id   aab6a7707acb51b7324b82603e7e379c
#
_cell.length_a   1.000
_cell.length_b   1.000
_cell.length_c   1.000
_cell.angle_alpha   90.00
_cell.angle_beta   90.00
_cell.angle_gamma   90.00
#
_symmetry.space_group_name_H-M   'P 1'
#
loop_
_entity.id
_entity.type
_entity.pdbx_description
1 polymer ?
#
loop_
_entity_poly.entity_id
_entity_poly.type
_entity_poly.pdbx_seq_one_letter_code
_entity_poly.pdbx_strand_id
1 'polypeptide(L)'
;MLFRSDRWSILHGDSLQILRQFEPNSFDAIITDPPYASGGSSQTTKNRSTNEKYSSMSKEKALPDFDSDQMDQLSWMFWTAAWLQDARRIAKPGAPVCLFIDWRQLPAMTLALQWAGWTWRGVAVWDKVASRPQKGRFRQQRSEERR
;
A
#
# COMPACT_ATOMS: atom_id res chain seq x y z
N MET A 1 -13.00 -15.96 0.18
CA MET A 1 -12.83 -17.01 -0.83
C MET A 1 -11.38 -17.43 -0.84
N LEU A 2 -11.09 -18.71 -0.87
CA LEU A 2 -9.72 -19.25 -0.85
C LEU A 2 -9.43 -19.92 -2.18
N PHE A 3 -8.39 -19.47 -2.88
CA PHE A 3 -7.79 -20.17 -4.00
C PHE A 3 -6.45 -20.75 -3.54
N ARG A 4 -6.18 -21.99 -3.83
CA ARG A 4 -5.00 -22.71 -3.37
C ARG A 4 -4.42 -23.61 -4.45
N SER A 5 -3.09 -23.63 -4.53
CA SER A 5 -2.29 -24.66 -5.20
C SER A 5 -1.23 -25.18 -4.21
N ASP A 6 -0.41 -26.13 -4.62
CA ASP A 6 0.68 -26.66 -3.80
C ASP A 6 1.77 -25.59 -3.52
N ARG A 7 1.79 -24.50 -4.26
CA ARG A 7 2.84 -23.46 -4.19
C ARG A 7 2.35 -22.10 -3.72
N TRP A 8 1.04 -21.82 -3.81
CA TRP A 8 0.47 -20.53 -3.45
C TRP A 8 -0.98 -20.66 -2.99
N SER A 9 -1.43 -19.66 -2.23
CA SER A 9 -2.82 -19.52 -1.84
C SER A 9 -3.23 -18.04 -1.88
N ILE A 10 -4.50 -17.78 -2.21
CA ILE A 10 -5.10 -16.44 -2.16
C ILE A 10 -6.21 -16.44 -1.12
N LEU A 11 -6.09 -15.54 -0.17
CA LEU A 11 -7.10 -15.27 0.86
C LEU A 11 -7.73 -13.91 0.55
N HIS A 12 -9.05 -13.88 0.47
CA HIS A 12 -9.81 -12.66 0.29
C HIS A 12 -10.50 -12.27 1.60
N GLY A 13 -10.24 -11.05 2.09
CA GLY A 13 -10.86 -10.51 3.30
C GLY A 13 -10.06 -9.34 3.90
N ASP A 14 -10.51 -8.88 5.06
CA ASP A 14 -9.83 -7.84 5.81
C ASP A 14 -8.47 -8.33 6.33
N SER A 15 -7.41 -7.61 5.98
CA SER A 15 -6.04 -7.94 6.36
C SER A 15 -5.84 -7.96 7.88
N LEU A 16 -6.49 -7.08 8.64
CA LEU A 16 -6.43 -7.07 10.11
C LEU A 16 -6.98 -8.35 10.75
N GLN A 17 -7.95 -8.99 10.10
CA GLN A 17 -8.51 -10.26 10.56
C GLN A 17 -7.71 -11.45 10.04
N ILE A 18 -7.29 -11.42 8.77
CA ILE A 18 -6.59 -12.52 8.12
C ILE A 18 -5.18 -12.70 8.69
N LEU A 19 -4.42 -11.63 8.87
CA LEU A 19 -3.06 -11.70 9.40
C LEU A 19 -3.01 -12.36 10.78
N ARG A 20 -4.01 -12.17 11.61
CA ARG A 20 -4.11 -12.76 12.96
C ARG A 20 -4.27 -14.28 12.96
N GLN A 21 -4.72 -14.87 11.85
CA GLN A 21 -4.92 -16.31 11.71
C GLN A 21 -3.63 -17.08 11.40
N PHE A 22 -2.56 -16.39 11.01
CA PHE A 22 -1.29 -17.03 10.74
C PHE A 22 -0.46 -17.21 12.01
N GLU A 23 0.31 -18.31 12.03
CA GLU A 23 1.24 -18.59 13.11
C GLU A 23 2.39 -17.56 13.14
N PRO A 24 2.91 -17.21 14.32
CA PRO A 24 4.10 -16.38 14.43
C PRO A 24 5.29 -16.99 13.67
N ASN A 25 6.15 -16.14 13.12
CA ASN A 25 7.38 -16.54 12.44
C ASN A 25 7.17 -17.51 11.27
N SER A 26 6.08 -17.38 10.53
CA SER A 26 5.72 -18.26 9.41
C SER A 26 6.13 -17.76 8.03
N PHE A 27 6.47 -16.46 7.90
CA PHE A 27 6.78 -15.86 6.61
C PHE A 27 8.24 -15.39 6.51
N ASP A 28 8.87 -15.64 5.37
CA ASP A 28 10.25 -15.24 5.07
C ASP A 28 10.38 -13.81 4.58
N ALA A 29 9.32 -13.21 4.08
CA ALA A 29 9.25 -11.82 3.63
C ALA A 29 7.80 -11.33 3.59
N ILE A 30 7.62 -10.01 3.74
CA ILE A 30 6.34 -9.33 3.53
C ILE A 30 6.52 -8.35 2.38
N ILE A 31 5.69 -8.46 1.34
CA ILE A 31 5.71 -7.53 0.19
C ILE A 31 4.28 -7.12 -0.07
N THR A 32 4.00 -5.81 -0.04
CA THR A 32 2.62 -5.32 -0.18
C THR A 32 2.54 -3.94 -0.81
N ASP A 33 1.42 -3.69 -1.48
CA ASP A 33 1.00 -2.41 -2.04
C ASP A 33 -0.30 -1.97 -1.35
N PRO A 34 -0.22 -1.33 -0.17
CA PRO A 34 -1.41 -0.94 0.59
C PRO A 34 -2.09 0.28 -0.04
N PRO A 35 -3.38 0.56 0.24
CA PRO A 35 -4.01 1.81 -0.15
C PRO A 35 -3.29 3.00 0.49
N TYR A 36 -2.96 4.03 -0.31
CA TYR A 36 -2.10 5.13 0.14
C TYR A 36 -2.84 6.27 0.84
N ALA A 37 -4.15 6.36 0.70
CA ALA A 37 -4.95 7.50 1.16
C ALA A 37 -4.40 8.89 0.73
N SER A 38 -3.60 8.92 -0.35
CA SER A 38 -2.97 10.12 -0.89
C SER A 38 -3.76 10.75 -2.06
N GLY A 39 -4.93 10.19 -2.37
CA GLY A 39 -5.76 10.54 -3.52
C GLY A 39 -6.39 11.91 -3.41
N GLY A 40 -5.78 12.89 -4.08
CA GLY A 40 -6.38 14.21 -4.31
C GLY A 40 -5.86 15.35 -3.44
N SER A 41 -5.65 16.49 -4.09
CA SER A 41 -5.24 17.75 -3.45
C SER A 41 -6.39 18.54 -2.82
N SER A 42 -7.63 18.08 -2.94
CA SER A 42 -8.83 18.72 -2.37
C SER A 42 -9.76 17.69 -1.73
N GLN A 43 -10.54 18.14 -0.75
CA GLN A 43 -11.58 17.33 -0.09
C GLN A 43 -12.55 16.72 -1.09
N THR A 44 -12.89 17.47 -2.14
CA THR A 44 -13.78 17.02 -3.22
C THR A 44 -13.19 15.86 -4.02
N THR A 45 -11.87 15.82 -4.19
CA THR A 45 -11.18 14.73 -4.88
C THR A 45 -11.00 13.50 -3.97
N LYS A 46 -10.85 13.70 -2.67
CA LYS A 46 -10.79 12.61 -1.68
C LYS A 46 -12.11 11.83 -1.60
N ASN A 47 -13.24 12.51 -1.78
CA ASN A 47 -14.58 11.89 -1.71
C ASN A 47 -15.04 11.19 -3.00
N ARG A 48 -14.22 11.20 -4.07
CA ARG A 48 -14.52 10.43 -5.28
C ARG A 48 -14.20 8.95 -5.08
N SER A 49 -14.94 8.09 -5.77
CA SER A 49 -14.65 6.65 -5.79
C SER A 49 -13.23 6.38 -6.32
N THR A 50 -12.64 5.28 -5.95
CA THR A 50 -11.31 4.87 -6.41
C THR A 50 -11.29 4.71 -7.93
N ASN A 51 -12.39 4.24 -8.51
CA ASN A 51 -12.57 4.17 -9.95
C ASN A 51 -12.50 5.54 -10.65
N GLU A 52 -13.12 6.57 -10.08
CA GLU A 52 -13.08 7.93 -10.64
C GLU A 52 -11.70 8.59 -10.49
N LYS A 53 -10.93 8.20 -9.46
CA LYS A 53 -9.59 8.73 -9.23
C LYS A 53 -8.54 8.15 -10.18
N TYR A 54 -8.65 6.88 -10.52
CA TYR A 54 -7.56 6.12 -11.17
C TYR A 54 -7.89 5.59 -12.57
N SER A 55 -9.18 5.53 -12.96
CA SER A 55 -9.55 5.13 -14.31
C SER A 55 -9.55 6.32 -15.26
N SER A 56 -8.45 6.53 -15.97
CA SER A 56 -8.36 7.49 -17.07
C SER A 56 -8.66 6.90 -18.45
N MET A 57 -8.97 5.63 -18.57
CA MET A 57 -9.22 4.95 -19.84
C MET A 57 -10.30 3.87 -19.71
N SER A 58 -11.31 4.01 -20.58
CA SER A 58 -12.41 3.09 -20.90
C SER A 58 -13.48 2.87 -19.82
N LYS A 59 -14.69 3.25 -20.19
CA LYS A 59 -15.93 3.05 -19.42
C LYS A 59 -16.39 1.58 -19.29
N GLU A 60 -15.59 0.61 -19.73
CA GLU A 60 -16.06 -0.76 -19.94
C GLU A 60 -15.69 -1.76 -18.83
N LYS A 61 -14.85 -1.40 -17.85
CA LYS A 61 -14.61 -2.24 -16.67
C LYS A 61 -14.50 -1.38 -15.42
N ALA A 62 -15.59 -1.24 -14.70
CA ALA A 62 -15.55 -0.73 -13.33
C ALA A 62 -14.72 -1.71 -12.48
N LEU A 63 -13.53 -1.27 -12.05
CA LEU A 63 -12.74 -2.01 -11.07
C LEU A 63 -13.43 -1.92 -9.71
N PRO A 64 -13.37 -2.93 -8.86
CA PRO A 64 -13.91 -2.85 -7.50
C PRO A 64 -13.32 -1.66 -6.75
N ASP A 65 -14.17 -0.88 -6.11
CA ASP A 65 -13.72 0.13 -5.16
C ASP A 65 -13.11 -0.55 -3.92
N PHE A 66 -12.10 0.07 -3.34
CA PHE A 66 -11.52 -0.39 -2.08
C PHE A 66 -11.61 0.70 -1.02
N ASP A 67 -11.93 0.27 0.20
CA ASP A 67 -12.03 1.14 1.35
C ASP A 67 -10.65 1.62 1.82
N SER A 68 -10.63 2.66 2.65
CA SER A 68 -9.43 3.20 3.30
C SER A 68 -8.57 4.18 2.48
N ASP A 69 -8.91 4.50 1.23
CA ASP A 69 -8.21 5.53 0.44
C ASP A 69 -8.68 6.96 0.76
N GLN A 70 -9.57 7.11 1.74
CA GLN A 70 -10.14 8.40 2.15
C GLN A 70 -9.65 8.88 3.52
N MET A 71 -8.79 8.13 4.18
CA MET A 71 -8.27 8.48 5.50
C MET A 71 -7.41 9.75 5.43
N ASP A 72 -7.45 10.54 6.49
CA ASP A 72 -6.42 11.56 6.71
C ASP A 72 -5.07 10.89 7.03
N GLN A 73 -3.99 11.66 6.94
CA GLN A 73 -2.64 11.11 7.06
C GLN A 73 -2.39 10.46 8.42
N LEU A 74 -2.94 11.02 9.48
CA LEU A 74 -2.72 10.52 10.84
C LEU A 74 -3.51 9.23 11.08
N SER A 75 -4.78 9.20 10.71
CA SER A 75 -5.63 8.00 10.80
C SER A 75 -5.06 6.86 9.95
N TRP A 76 -4.58 7.17 8.74
CA TRP A 76 -3.91 6.22 7.87
C TRP A 76 -2.62 5.67 8.49
N MET A 77 -1.83 6.51 9.15
CA MET A 77 -0.62 6.08 9.85
C MET A 77 -0.94 5.08 10.97
N PHE A 78 -1.94 5.35 11.79
CA PHE A 78 -2.35 4.43 12.86
C PHE A 78 -2.90 3.12 12.32
N TRP A 79 -3.75 3.19 11.30
CA TRP A 79 -4.26 1.99 10.63
C TRP A 79 -3.11 1.15 10.04
N THR A 80 -2.17 1.81 9.38
CA THR A 80 -1.00 1.15 8.80
C THR A 80 -0.13 0.50 9.88
N ALA A 81 0.11 1.18 10.99
CA ALA A 81 0.87 0.62 12.11
C ALA A 81 0.19 -0.62 12.70
N ALA A 82 -1.13 -0.66 12.75
CA ALA A 82 -1.88 -1.80 13.30
C ALA A 82 -1.63 -3.09 12.49
N TRP A 83 -1.82 -3.06 11.17
CA TRP A 83 -1.58 -4.26 10.37
C TRP A 83 -0.08 -4.58 10.23
N LEU A 84 0.81 -3.58 10.28
CA LEU A 84 2.26 -3.80 10.30
C LEU A 84 2.73 -4.53 11.57
N GLN A 85 2.08 -4.32 12.71
CA GLN A 85 2.35 -5.10 13.93
C GLN A 85 1.99 -6.57 13.74
N ASP A 86 0.82 -6.86 13.17
CA ASP A 86 0.42 -8.24 12.85
C ASP A 86 1.37 -8.86 11.80
N ALA A 87 1.75 -8.10 10.77
CA ALA A 87 2.74 -8.53 9.77
C ALA A 87 4.09 -8.84 10.41
N ARG A 88 4.54 -8.04 11.38
CA ARG A 88 5.80 -8.29 12.10
C ARG A 88 5.73 -9.56 12.94
N ARG A 89 4.60 -9.83 13.58
CA ARG A 89 4.41 -11.05 14.38
C ARG A 89 4.55 -12.33 13.54
N ILE A 90 4.00 -12.32 12.33
CA ILE A 90 4.04 -13.49 11.45
C ILE A 90 5.35 -13.60 10.64
N ALA A 91 6.11 -12.53 10.51
CA ALA A 91 7.42 -12.53 9.85
C ALA A 91 8.48 -13.21 10.72
N LYS A 92 9.34 -14.00 10.12
CA LYS A 92 10.50 -14.62 10.79
C LYS A 92 11.49 -13.53 11.26
N PRO A 93 12.29 -13.79 12.29
CA PRO A 93 13.40 -12.91 12.65
C PRO A 93 14.31 -12.64 11.45
N GLY A 94 14.56 -11.36 11.16
CA GLY A 94 15.37 -10.96 10.00
C GLY A 94 14.63 -10.89 8.66
N ALA A 95 13.37 -11.29 8.58
CA ALA A 95 12.58 -11.20 7.37
C ALA A 95 12.42 -9.73 6.92
N PRO A 96 12.60 -9.42 5.63
CA PRO A 96 12.38 -8.07 5.10
C PRO A 96 10.90 -7.76 4.95
N VAL A 97 10.57 -6.47 5.11
CA VAL A 97 9.30 -5.90 4.67
C VAL A 97 9.55 -4.90 3.55
N CYS A 98 8.86 -5.06 2.43
CA CYS A 98 8.90 -4.16 1.28
C CYS A 98 7.50 -3.60 1.03
N LEU A 99 7.38 -2.28 1.05
CA LEU A 99 6.11 -1.57 0.93
C LEU A 99 6.17 -0.61 -0.25
N PHE A 100 5.20 -0.70 -1.14
CA PHE A 100 4.98 0.35 -2.13
C PHE A 100 4.28 1.52 -1.45
N ILE A 101 4.67 2.74 -1.80
CA ILE A 101 4.12 3.95 -1.19
C ILE A 101 4.21 5.15 -2.15
N ASP A 102 3.25 6.05 -2.04
CA ASP A 102 3.31 7.39 -2.63
C ASP A 102 4.22 8.27 -1.77
N TRP A 103 5.03 9.10 -2.42
CA TRP A 103 5.98 10.00 -1.76
C TRP A 103 5.35 10.91 -0.68
N ARG A 104 4.06 11.25 -0.81
CA ARG A 104 3.34 12.08 0.17
C ARG A 104 3.12 11.40 1.48
N GLN A 105 2.94 10.08 1.44
CA GLN A 105 2.74 9.26 2.63
C GLN A 105 4.04 8.66 3.16
N LEU A 106 5.16 8.87 2.47
CA LEU A 106 6.45 8.34 2.90
C LEU A 106 6.82 8.73 4.34
N PRO A 107 6.63 9.99 4.80
CA PRO A 107 6.88 10.34 6.20
C PRO A 107 5.99 9.55 7.18
N ALA A 108 4.70 9.42 6.90
CA ALA A 108 3.77 8.68 7.74
C ALA A 108 4.07 7.17 7.74
N MET A 109 4.45 6.61 6.57
CA MET A 109 4.86 5.21 6.46
C MET A 109 6.10 4.90 7.29
N THR A 110 7.12 5.76 7.26
CA THR A 110 8.33 5.56 8.06
C THR A 110 8.05 5.56 9.56
N LEU A 111 7.14 6.41 10.01
CA LEU A 111 6.68 6.43 11.39
C LEU A 111 5.87 5.18 11.75
N ALA A 112 4.94 4.77 10.88
CA ALA A 112 4.13 3.57 11.09
C ALA A 112 5.01 2.29 11.18
N LEU A 113 6.02 2.15 10.33
CA LEU A 113 6.98 1.06 10.36
C LEU A 113 7.71 1.01 11.70
N GLN A 114 8.26 2.12 12.15
CA GLN A 114 9.01 2.21 13.41
C GLN A 114 8.10 1.97 14.61
N TRP A 115 6.88 2.52 14.59
CA TRP A 115 5.87 2.27 15.62
C TRP A 115 5.49 0.79 15.73
N ALA A 116 5.38 0.11 14.59
CA ALA A 116 5.13 -1.33 14.54
C ALA A 116 6.36 -2.19 14.90
N GLY A 117 7.49 -1.57 15.23
CA GLY A 117 8.73 -2.25 15.65
C GLY A 117 9.61 -2.76 14.51
N TRP A 118 9.39 -2.32 13.27
CA TRP A 118 10.27 -2.60 12.15
C TRP A 118 11.46 -1.65 12.14
N THR A 119 12.60 -2.12 11.63
CA THR A 119 13.77 -1.26 11.43
C THR A 119 13.71 -0.64 10.04
N TRP A 120 13.58 0.68 9.97
CA TRP A 120 13.66 1.42 8.72
C TRP A 120 15.06 1.30 8.11
N ARG A 121 15.16 0.87 6.85
CA ARG A 121 16.44 0.65 6.15
C ARG A 121 16.70 1.64 5.02
N GLY A 122 15.67 2.09 4.32
CA GLY A 122 15.81 3.02 3.21
C GLY A 122 14.68 2.91 2.19
N VAL A 123 14.84 3.63 1.09
CA VAL A 123 13.92 3.66 -0.04
C VAL A 123 14.56 2.97 -1.24
N ALA A 124 13.86 2.02 -1.85
CA ALA A 124 14.19 1.48 -3.17
C ALA A 124 13.32 2.19 -4.22
N VAL A 125 13.96 2.77 -5.19
CA VAL A 125 13.27 3.51 -6.25
C VAL A 125 13.01 2.59 -7.44
N TRP A 126 11.74 2.46 -7.81
CA TRP A 126 11.38 1.79 -9.06
C TRP A 126 11.38 2.78 -10.22
N ASP A 127 12.44 2.79 -11.01
CA ASP A 127 12.53 3.62 -12.21
C ASP A 127 11.70 3.02 -13.35
N LYS A 128 10.74 3.82 -13.84
CA LYS A 128 9.93 3.50 -15.01
C LYS A 128 10.54 4.18 -16.23
N VAL A 129 11.27 3.44 -17.02
CA VAL A 129 12.03 3.93 -18.19
C VAL A 129 11.19 4.75 -19.19
N ALA A 130 9.86 4.55 -19.25
CA ALA A 130 8.95 5.29 -20.12
C ALA A 130 7.73 5.80 -19.33
N SER A 131 7.75 7.05 -18.92
CA SER A 131 6.54 7.71 -18.40
C SER A 131 6.05 8.80 -19.36
N ARG A 132 4.72 8.96 -19.42
CA ARG A 132 4.12 10.02 -20.25
C ARG A 132 4.48 11.40 -19.67
N PRO A 133 4.83 12.39 -20.51
CA PRO A 133 5.02 13.77 -20.05
C PRO A 133 3.74 14.30 -19.42
N GLN A 134 3.88 15.02 -18.32
CA GLN A 134 2.76 15.76 -17.71
C GLN A 134 2.90 17.25 -18.00
N LYS A 135 1.80 17.89 -18.43
CA LYS A 135 1.78 19.32 -18.69
C LYS A 135 2.04 20.10 -17.39
N GLY A 136 3.06 20.95 -17.39
CA GLY A 136 3.40 21.81 -16.25
C GLY A 136 4.04 21.10 -15.04
N ARG A 137 4.56 19.87 -15.23
CA ARG A 137 5.24 19.09 -14.17
C ARG A 137 6.40 18.29 -14.74
N PHE A 138 7.30 17.84 -13.86
CA PHE A 138 8.32 16.87 -14.23
C PHE A 138 7.71 15.51 -14.59
N ARG A 139 8.42 14.74 -15.44
CA ARG A 139 8.02 13.36 -15.74
C ARG A 139 8.04 12.53 -14.46
N GLN A 140 6.98 11.78 -14.24
CA GLN A 140 6.90 10.84 -13.13
C GLN A 140 7.45 9.47 -13.56
N GLN A 141 8.76 9.37 -13.67
CA GLN A 141 9.43 8.13 -14.07
C GLN A 141 9.55 7.12 -12.93
N ARG A 142 9.46 7.59 -11.69
CA ARG A 142 9.64 6.77 -10.49
C ARG A 142 8.30 6.47 -9.82
N SER A 143 8.21 5.34 -9.15
CA SER A 143 6.95 4.93 -8.52
C SER A 143 6.54 5.84 -7.37
N GLU A 144 7.48 6.40 -6.62
CA GLU A 144 7.22 7.34 -5.52
C GLU A 144 6.70 8.72 -5.99
N GLU A 145 6.88 9.05 -7.27
CA GLU A 145 6.36 10.28 -7.90
C GLU A 145 5.02 10.03 -8.61
N ARG A 146 4.45 8.83 -8.45
CA ARG A 146 3.28 8.40 -9.20
C ARG A 146 2.01 9.11 -8.79
N ARG A 147 1.32 9.60 -9.80
CA ARG A 147 -0.08 9.93 -9.75
C ARG A 147 -0.70 9.65 -11.08
#